data_54bc05ffe46604327e49437d4b60625e
#
_entry.id   54bc05ffe46604327e49437d4b60625e
#
_cell.length_a   1.000
_cell.length_b   1.000
_cell.length_c   1.000
_cell.angle_alpha   90.00
_cell.angle_beta   90.00
_cell.angle_gamma   90.00
#
_symmetry.space_group_name_H-M   'P 1'
#
loop_
_entity.id
_entity.type
_entity.pdbx_description
1 polymer ?
#
loop_
_entity_poly.entity_id
_entity_poly.type
_entity_poly.pdbx_seq_one_letter_code
_entity_poly.pdbx_strand_id
1 'polypeptide(L)'
;MLFYYTVLAQNAVQAKSANPDITIDVVGQKWSWTFNYKSANNPAVGQDVWEAGTINKTHDLYLPVGKLIQFNLSSPDVIHSFWVPSFYEKLDVIPGRHNSLQMTPTTEGVFAGKCAELCGTYHSAMLFNVHIVSENDYNAYLKTLVAKGQIGEAKGPALLNSAAKTGSEEGTR
;
A
#
# COMPACT_ATOMS: atom_id res chain seq x y z
N MET A 1 0.90 -36.17 -11.50
CA MET A 1 -0.11 -35.74 -10.53
C MET A 1 0.28 -34.44 -9.82
N LEU A 2 1.40 -34.36 -9.10
CA LEU A 2 1.82 -33.15 -8.37
C LEU A 2 1.86 -31.89 -9.24
N PHE A 3 2.55 -31.93 -10.38
CA PHE A 3 2.65 -30.82 -11.33
C PHE A 3 1.27 -30.29 -11.77
N TYR A 4 0.33 -31.16 -12.09
CA TYR A 4 -1.02 -30.78 -12.48
C TYR A 4 -1.74 -29.97 -11.39
N TYR A 5 -1.72 -30.44 -10.15
CA TYR A 5 -2.35 -29.72 -9.05
C TYR A 5 -1.62 -28.42 -8.69
N THR A 6 -0.29 -28.37 -8.85
CA THR A 6 0.49 -27.14 -8.67
C THR A 6 0.07 -26.08 -9.68
N VAL A 7 -0.10 -26.45 -10.95
CA VAL A 7 -0.56 -25.51 -11.99
C VAL A 7 -1.97 -25.01 -11.71
N LEU A 8 -2.88 -25.89 -11.29
CA LEU A 8 -4.24 -25.49 -10.94
C LEU A 8 -4.26 -24.52 -9.76
N ALA A 9 -3.49 -24.81 -8.70
CA ALA A 9 -3.39 -23.96 -7.52
C ALA A 9 -2.78 -22.59 -7.87
N GLN A 10 -1.71 -22.58 -8.66
CA GLN A 10 -1.08 -21.34 -9.10
C GLN A 10 -2.02 -20.49 -9.96
N ASN A 11 -2.71 -21.09 -10.89
CA ASN A 11 -3.69 -20.38 -11.73
C ASN A 11 -4.83 -19.79 -10.88
N ALA A 12 -5.29 -20.52 -9.85
CA ALA A 12 -6.34 -20.03 -8.95
C ALA A 12 -5.87 -18.84 -8.11
N VAL A 13 -4.63 -18.88 -7.59
CA VAL A 13 -4.04 -17.79 -6.80
C VAL A 13 -3.77 -16.54 -7.68
N GLN A 14 -3.33 -16.75 -8.92
CA GLN A 14 -2.98 -15.64 -9.83
C GLN A 14 -4.18 -15.10 -10.63
N ALA A 15 -5.34 -15.75 -10.54
CA ALA A 15 -6.55 -15.28 -11.20
C ALA A 15 -6.95 -13.90 -10.69
N LYS A 16 -7.23 -12.98 -11.62
CA LYS A 16 -7.63 -11.61 -11.30
C LYS A 16 -9.00 -11.29 -11.88
N SER A 17 -9.84 -10.69 -11.06
CA SER A 17 -11.09 -10.06 -11.49
C SER A 17 -10.79 -8.75 -12.21
N ALA A 18 -11.53 -8.45 -13.26
CA ALA A 18 -11.47 -7.15 -13.93
C ALA A 18 -12.09 -6.02 -13.10
N ASN A 19 -12.92 -6.37 -12.11
CA ASN A 19 -13.70 -5.42 -11.31
C ASN A 19 -13.41 -5.63 -9.81
N PRO A 20 -12.26 -5.16 -9.28
CA PRO A 20 -12.04 -5.15 -7.85
C PRO A 20 -12.95 -4.11 -7.18
N ASP A 21 -13.34 -4.38 -5.93
CA ASP A 21 -14.13 -3.42 -5.14
C ASP A 21 -13.29 -2.20 -4.74
N ILE A 22 -11.99 -2.40 -4.51
CA ILE A 22 -11.06 -1.37 -4.08
C ILE A 22 -9.74 -1.52 -4.82
N THR A 23 -9.14 -0.39 -5.18
CA THR A 23 -7.79 -0.34 -5.76
C THR A 23 -6.89 0.52 -4.88
N ILE A 24 -5.70 -0.01 -4.55
CA ILE A 24 -4.67 0.67 -3.78
C ILE A 24 -3.34 0.58 -4.55
N ASP A 25 -2.77 1.73 -4.90
CA ASP A 25 -1.43 1.77 -5.47
C ASP A 25 -0.42 1.81 -4.33
N VAL A 26 0.47 0.83 -4.29
CA VAL A 26 1.51 0.65 -3.29
C VAL A 26 2.85 1.03 -3.88
N VAL A 27 3.49 2.03 -3.31
CA VAL A 27 4.82 2.46 -3.71
C VAL A 27 5.82 2.03 -2.63
N GLY A 28 6.72 1.13 -2.98
CA GLY A 28 7.87 0.77 -2.16
C GLY A 28 9.05 1.66 -2.51
N GLN A 29 9.54 2.44 -1.56
CA GLN A 29 10.72 3.30 -1.73
C GLN A 29 11.66 3.21 -0.51
N LYS A 30 12.92 3.59 -0.64
CA LYS A 30 13.90 3.58 0.45
C LYS A 30 13.57 4.63 1.51
N TRP A 31 13.23 4.29 2.72
CA TRP A 31 12.87 2.98 3.30
C TRP A 31 11.52 3.11 3.98
N SER A 32 10.49 3.16 3.16
CA SER A 32 9.11 3.35 3.60
C SER A 32 8.12 2.84 2.54
N TRP A 33 6.85 2.82 2.89
CA TRP A 33 5.75 2.52 1.98
C TRP A 33 4.86 3.75 1.81
N THR A 34 4.27 3.88 0.64
CA THR A 34 3.17 4.82 0.37
C THR A 34 1.98 4.04 -0.15
N PHE A 35 0.82 4.28 0.42
CA PHE A 35 -0.44 3.67 0.05
C PHE A 35 -1.36 4.74 -0.53
N ASN A 36 -1.67 4.66 -1.83
CA ASN A 36 -2.59 5.55 -2.51
C ASN A 36 -3.92 4.82 -2.70
N TYR A 37 -4.95 5.25 -2.00
CA TYR A 37 -6.30 4.73 -2.09
C TYR A 37 -7.01 5.41 -3.25
N LYS A 38 -7.36 4.64 -4.29
CA LYS A 38 -7.99 5.18 -5.50
C LYS A 38 -9.47 5.43 -5.29
N SER A 39 -9.92 6.58 -5.71
CA SER A 39 -11.31 7.03 -5.56
C SER A 39 -12.29 6.35 -6.52
N ALA A 40 -11.80 5.79 -7.62
CA ALA A 40 -12.65 5.19 -8.66
C ALA A 40 -13.64 4.15 -8.10
N ASN A 41 -13.25 3.45 -7.03
CA ASN A 41 -14.04 2.42 -6.38
C ASN A 41 -14.40 2.79 -4.92
N ASN A 42 -14.26 4.06 -4.53
CA ASN A 42 -14.60 4.50 -3.17
C ASN A 42 -15.37 5.84 -3.17
N PRO A 43 -16.70 5.79 -3.25
CA PRO A 43 -17.52 6.99 -3.26
C PRO A 43 -17.52 7.75 -1.91
N ALA A 44 -17.04 7.14 -0.82
CA ALA A 44 -17.13 7.73 0.52
C ALA A 44 -16.32 9.03 0.68
N VAL A 45 -15.24 9.18 -0.10
CA VAL A 45 -14.40 10.39 -0.10
C VAL A 45 -14.35 11.09 -1.45
N GLY A 46 -14.77 10.44 -2.56
CA GLY A 46 -14.91 11.01 -3.89
C GLY A 46 -13.61 11.50 -4.54
N GLN A 47 -12.46 11.24 -3.94
CA GLN A 47 -11.13 11.64 -4.40
C GLN A 47 -10.07 10.69 -3.91
N ASP A 48 -8.93 10.62 -4.61
CA ASP A 48 -7.79 9.83 -4.18
C ASP A 48 -7.22 10.41 -2.88
N VAL A 49 -6.80 9.52 -1.98
CA VAL A 49 -6.14 9.89 -0.71
C VAL A 49 -4.96 8.96 -0.48
N TRP A 50 -3.99 9.41 0.31
CA TRP A 50 -2.76 8.65 0.54
C TRP A 50 -2.34 8.61 1.99
N GLU A 51 -1.64 7.56 2.37
CA GLU A 51 -0.88 7.45 3.62
C GLU A 51 0.57 7.12 3.26
N ALA A 52 1.51 7.85 3.87
CA ALA A 52 2.93 7.58 3.74
C ALA A 52 3.60 7.75 5.08
N GLY A 53 4.59 6.94 5.30
CA GLY A 53 5.30 7.01 6.52
C GLY A 53 6.81 7.26 6.34
N THR A 54 7.55 7.06 7.42
CA THR A 54 8.99 7.23 7.49
C THR A 54 9.65 6.06 8.20
N ILE A 55 10.96 5.96 8.15
CA ILE A 55 11.74 4.94 8.90
C ILE A 55 11.37 4.92 10.40
N ASN A 56 11.07 6.09 10.96
CA ASN A 56 10.82 6.27 12.40
C ASN A 56 9.35 6.11 12.78
N LYS A 57 8.46 5.98 11.80
CA LYS A 57 7.03 5.84 12.03
C LYS A 57 6.48 4.74 11.13
N THR A 58 6.11 3.63 11.75
CA THR A 58 5.38 2.54 11.07
C THR A 58 4.06 3.08 10.50
N HIS A 59 3.73 2.70 9.27
CA HIS A 59 2.54 3.15 8.57
C HIS A 59 1.40 2.20 8.79
N ASP A 60 0.20 2.71 8.53
CA ASP A 60 -1.02 1.95 8.64
C ASP A 60 -1.69 1.82 7.27
N LEU A 61 -1.90 0.59 6.83
CA LEU A 61 -2.69 0.22 5.67
C LEU A 61 -4.06 -0.27 6.16
N TYR A 62 -5.13 0.47 5.84
CA TYR A 62 -6.49 0.08 6.19
C TYR A 62 -7.17 -0.62 5.04
N LEU A 63 -7.86 -1.71 5.34
CA LEU A 63 -8.56 -2.56 4.38
C LEU A 63 -9.93 -2.94 4.94
N PRO A 64 -11.02 -2.87 4.15
CA PRO A 64 -12.31 -3.36 4.59
C PRO A 64 -12.41 -4.88 4.46
N VAL A 65 -12.97 -5.55 5.45
CA VAL A 65 -13.23 -6.98 5.42
C VAL A 65 -14.25 -7.33 4.33
N GLY A 66 -14.08 -8.47 3.66
CA GLY A 66 -15.00 -9.03 2.67
C GLY A 66 -15.00 -8.34 1.30
N LYS A 67 -14.17 -7.34 1.06
CA LYS A 67 -14.05 -6.67 -0.25
C LYS A 67 -12.87 -7.21 -1.05
N LEU A 68 -13.04 -7.32 -2.36
CA LEU A 68 -11.94 -7.68 -3.27
C LEU A 68 -11.04 -6.47 -3.49
N ILE A 69 -9.79 -6.57 -3.06
CA ILE A 69 -8.82 -5.48 -3.11
C ILE A 69 -7.76 -5.79 -4.17
N GLN A 70 -7.53 -4.84 -5.06
CA GLN A 70 -6.43 -4.82 -6.01
C GLN A 70 -5.29 -3.97 -5.45
N PHE A 71 -4.11 -4.55 -5.31
CA PHE A 71 -2.88 -3.83 -5.05
C PHE A 71 -2.07 -3.72 -6.33
N ASN A 72 -1.70 -2.50 -6.74
CA ASN A 72 -0.75 -2.25 -7.82
C ASN A 72 0.58 -1.84 -7.19
N LEU A 73 1.65 -2.55 -7.52
CA LEU A 73 2.94 -2.41 -6.89
C LEU A 73 3.93 -1.71 -7.81
N SER A 74 4.59 -0.68 -7.33
CA SER A 74 5.63 0.05 -8.06
C SER A 74 6.76 0.51 -7.15
N SER A 75 7.96 0.66 -7.71
CA SER A 75 9.13 1.20 -7.02
C SER A 75 9.81 2.26 -7.88
N PRO A 76 10.16 3.43 -7.31
CA PRO A 76 10.94 4.45 -8.02
C PRO A 76 12.46 4.27 -7.88
N ASP A 77 12.94 3.35 -7.05
CA ASP A 77 14.38 3.28 -6.70
C ASP A 77 15.00 1.89 -6.85
N VAL A 78 14.78 0.99 -5.91
CA VAL A 78 15.37 -0.37 -5.89
C VAL A 78 14.27 -1.43 -5.81
N ILE A 79 14.64 -2.70 -5.87
CA ILE A 79 13.70 -3.80 -5.66
C ILE A 79 13.33 -3.84 -4.17
N HIS A 80 12.02 -3.93 -3.90
CA HIS A 80 11.41 -4.24 -2.62
C HIS A 80 10.54 -5.48 -2.76
N SER A 81 9.94 -5.96 -1.70
CA SER A 81 8.91 -7.00 -1.78
C SER A 81 7.81 -6.71 -0.76
N PHE A 82 6.59 -6.59 -1.24
CA PHE A 82 5.40 -6.39 -0.40
C PHE A 82 4.98 -7.72 0.20
N TRP A 83 5.03 -7.83 1.52
CA TRP A 83 4.70 -9.05 2.22
C TRP A 83 3.93 -8.80 3.50
N VAL A 84 2.75 -9.38 3.56
CA VAL A 84 1.95 -9.55 4.77
C VAL A 84 1.84 -11.05 5.02
N PRO A 85 2.57 -11.62 5.98
CA PRO A 85 2.60 -13.08 6.19
C PRO A 85 1.22 -13.72 6.31
N SER A 86 0.27 -13.02 6.93
CA SER A 86 -1.11 -13.49 7.10
C SER A 86 -1.93 -13.55 5.80
N PHE A 87 -1.44 -12.97 4.71
CA PHE A 87 -2.08 -13.06 3.38
C PHE A 87 -1.61 -14.26 2.58
N TYR A 88 -0.60 -14.99 3.08
CA TYR A 88 0.03 -16.13 2.40
C TYR A 88 0.62 -15.82 1.02
N GLU A 89 0.83 -14.55 0.71
CA GLU A 89 1.39 -14.08 -0.56
C GLU A 89 2.46 -13.01 -0.33
N LYS A 90 3.47 -13.06 -1.16
CA LYS A 90 4.58 -12.11 -1.23
C LYS A 90 4.83 -11.78 -2.70
N LEU A 91 4.95 -10.49 -3.03
CA LEU A 91 5.18 -10.08 -4.41
C LEU A 91 6.21 -8.96 -4.48
N ASP A 92 7.18 -9.13 -5.38
CA ASP A 92 8.27 -8.19 -5.57
C ASP A 92 7.78 -6.91 -6.24
N VAL A 93 8.35 -5.80 -5.78
CA VAL A 93 8.09 -4.43 -6.22
C VAL A 93 9.33 -3.95 -6.96
N ILE A 94 9.30 -4.06 -8.30
CA ILE A 94 10.49 -3.94 -9.16
C ILE A 94 10.44 -2.61 -9.92
N PRO A 95 11.53 -1.81 -9.90
CA PRO A 95 11.61 -0.58 -10.70
C PRO A 95 11.36 -0.85 -12.19
N GLY A 96 10.49 -0.01 -12.79
CA GLY A 96 10.13 -0.13 -14.20
C GLY A 96 9.16 -1.27 -14.53
N ARG A 97 8.72 -2.05 -13.54
CA ARG A 97 7.72 -3.11 -13.72
C ARG A 97 6.52 -2.88 -12.80
N HIS A 98 5.32 -3.00 -13.36
CA HIS A 98 4.08 -2.98 -12.60
C HIS A 98 3.64 -4.40 -12.29
N ASN A 99 3.73 -4.80 -11.03
CA ASN A 99 3.17 -6.04 -10.52
C ASN A 99 1.83 -5.73 -9.84
N SER A 100 0.96 -6.71 -9.74
CA SER A 100 -0.29 -6.56 -8.99
C SER A 100 -0.74 -7.87 -8.39
N LEU A 101 -1.41 -7.80 -7.26
CA LEU A 101 -2.08 -8.92 -6.61
C LEU A 101 -3.50 -8.53 -6.19
N GLN A 102 -4.36 -9.52 -6.06
CA GLN A 102 -5.72 -9.34 -5.54
C GLN A 102 -5.95 -10.25 -4.35
N MET A 103 -6.69 -9.75 -3.37
CA MET A 103 -7.10 -10.55 -2.22
C MET A 103 -8.39 -10.02 -1.61
N THR A 104 -9.08 -10.90 -0.87
CA THR A 104 -10.25 -10.54 -0.07
C THR A 104 -9.97 -10.89 1.38
N PRO A 105 -9.78 -9.88 2.28
CA PRO A 105 -9.61 -10.14 3.70
C PRO A 105 -10.88 -10.75 4.29
N THR A 106 -10.76 -11.82 5.07
CA THR A 106 -11.90 -12.55 5.64
C THR A 106 -12.07 -12.37 7.14
N THR A 107 -11.06 -11.79 7.82
CA THR A 107 -11.06 -11.66 9.28
C THR A 107 -10.55 -10.27 9.65
N GLU A 108 -11.28 -9.58 10.51
CA GLU A 108 -10.86 -8.31 11.10
C GLU A 108 -9.68 -8.50 12.06
N GLY A 109 -8.82 -7.49 12.15
CA GLY A 109 -7.65 -7.53 13.02
C GLY A 109 -6.52 -6.63 12.54
N VAL A 110 -5.41 -6.66 13.28
CA VAL A 110 -4.19 -5.94 12.93
C VAL A 110 -3.08 -6.95 12.64
N PHE A 111 -2.48 -6.83 11.48
CA PHE A 111 -1.47 -7.75 10.97
C PHE A 111 -0.19 -7.00 10.62
N ALA A 112 0.96 -7.63 10.83
CA ALA A 112 2.24 -7.04 10.46
C ALA A 112 2.54 -7.23 8.97
N GLY A 113 3.00 -6.15 8.33
CA GLY A 113 3.57 -6.17 6.99
C GLY A 113 5.02 -5.68 6.98
N LYS A 114 5.80 -6.10 6.01
CA LYS A 114 7.21 -5.75 5.89
C LYS A 114 7.73 -5.85 4.46
N CYS A 115 8.87 -5.20 4.22
CA CYS A 115 9.69 -5.48 3.05
C CYS A 115 10.36 -6.84 3.18
N ALA A 116 10.32 -7.65 2.13
CA ALA A 116 10.88 -8.99 2.09
C ALA A 116 11.90 -9.20 0.95
N GLU A 117 12.46 -8.10 0.41
CA GLU A 117 13.61 -8.11 -0.51
C GLU A 117 14.63 -7.07 -0.05
N LEU A 118 15.92 -7.46 0.03
CA LEU A 118 16.97 -6.59 0.55
C LEU A 118 17.08 -5.28 -0.27
N CYS A 119 16.73 -4.17 0.36
CA CYS A 119 16.63 -2.86 -0.28
C CYS A 119 17.62 -1.81 0.28
N GLY A 120 18.59 -2.23 1.08
CA GLY A 120 19.64 -1.36 1.64
C GLY A 120 19.63 -1.27 3.16
N THR A 121 20.26 -0.22 3.70
CA THR A 121 20.63 -0.08 5.12
C THR A 121 19.46 -0.26 6.10
N TYR A 122 18.29 0.30 5.81
CA TYR A 122 17.13 0.22 6.70
C TYR A 122 16.06 -0.77 6.22
N HIS A 123 16.47 -1.78 5.45
CA HIS A 123 15.57 -2.84 4.98
C HIS A 123 14.72 -3.44 6.11
N SER A 124 15.33 -3.76 7.24
CA SER A 124 14.64 -4.36 8.40
C SER A 124 13.65 -3.42 9.11
N ALA A 125 13.82 -2.11 8.93
CA ALA A 125 12.95 -1.09 9.51
C ALA A 125 11.76 -0.71 8.61
N MET A 126 11.71 -1.23 7.37
CA MET A 126 10.67 -0.95 6.38
C MET A 126 9.41 -1.77 6.67
N LEU A 127 8.75 -1.46 7.78
CA LEU A 127 7.59 -2.15 8.34
C LEU A 127 6.30 -1.34 8.12
N PHE A 128 5.14 -2.01 8.14
CA PHE A 128 3.82 -1.39 8.16
C PHE A 128 2.82 -2.29 8.91
N ASN A 129 1.72 -1.70 9.37
CA ASN A 129 0.60 -2.44 9.94
C ASN A 129 -0.55 -2.52 8.93
N VAL A 130 -1.27 -3.62 8.92
CA VAL A 130 -2.48 -3.79 8.13
C VAL A 130 -3.65 -3.91 9.08
N HIS A 131 -4.55 -2.94 9.03
CA HIS A 131 -5.80 -2.90 9.79
C HIS A 131 -6.93 -3.39 8.89
N ILE A 132 -7.39 -4.62 9.12
CA ILE A 132 -8.60 -5.14 8.47
C ILE A 132 -9.77 -4.79 9.38
N VAL A 133 -10.68 -3.96 8.86
CA VAL A 133 -11.75 -3.34 9.65
C VAL A 133 -13.10 -3.41 8.92
N SER A 134 -14.18 -3.00 9.59
CA SER A 134 -15.48 -2.82 8.94
C SER A 134 -15.43 -1.79 7.80
N GLU A 135 -16.34 -1.85 6.85
CA GLU A 135 -16.44 -0.86 5.77
C GLU A 135 -16.70 0.57 6.32
N ASN A 136 -17.41 0.68 7.42
CA ASN A 136 -17.67 1.96 8.06
C ASN A 136 -16.39 2.56 8.65
N ASP A 137 -15.59 1.77 9.35
CA ASP A 137 -14.33 2.21 9.94
C ASP A 137 -13.28 2.52 8.86
N TYR A 138 -13.24 1.73 7.79
CA TYR A 138 -12.43 2.02 6.62
C TYR A 138 -12.78 3.38 6.01
N ASN A 139 -14.06 3.65 5.78
CA ASN A 139 -14.53 4.93 5.24
C ASN A 139 -14.25 6.09 6.21
N ALA A 140 -14.40 5.87 7.51
CA ALA A 140 -14.03 6.86 8.54
C ALA A 140 -12.53 7.17 8.49
N TYR A 141 -11.68 6.15 8.37
CA TYR A 141 -10.23 6.34 8.23
C TYR A 141 -9.88 7.19 7.00
N LEU A 142 -10.43 6.88 5.82
CA LEU A 142 -10.15 7.67 4.61
C LEU A 142 -10.56 9.15 4.77
N LYS A 143 -11.65 9.43 5.46
CA LYS A 143 -12.04 10.81 5.79
C LYS A 143 -11.02 11.51 6.70
N THR A 144 -10.34 10.77 7.58
CA THR A 144 -9.24 11.34 8.37
C THR A 144 -8.05 11.74 7.51
N LEU A 145 -7.74 10.99 6.44
CA LEU A 145 -6.69 11.36 5.48
C LEU A 145 -7.05 12.66 4.76
N VAL A 146 -8.30 12.81 4.32
CA VAL A 146 -8.81 14.06 3.74
C VAL A 146 -8.62 15.22 4.71
N ALA A 147 -9.01 15.04 5.98
CA ALA A 147 -8.87 16.07 7.02
C ALA A 147 -7.41 16.46 7.30
N LYS A 148 -6.47 15.54 7.09
CA LYS A 148 -5.02 15.80 7.18
C LYS A 148 -4.43 16.44 5.92
N GLY A 149 -5.24 16.67 4.87
CA GLY A 149 -4.77 17.20 3.59
C GLY A 149 -4.01 16.18 2.73
N GLN A 150 -4.09 14.89 3.04
CA GLN A 150 -3.46 13.79 2.30
C GLN A 150 -4.32 13.42 1.08
N ILE A 151 -4.49 14.38 0.17
CA ILE A 151 -5.39 14.33 -0.99
C ILE A 151 -4.55 14.17 -2.26
N GLY A 152 -5.11 13.47 -3.25
CA GLY A 152 -4.45 13.16 -4.50
C GLY A 152 -3.58 11.92 -4.40
N GLU A 153 -2.48 11.88 -5.15
CA GLU A 153 -1.55 10.75 -5.24
C GLU A 153 -0.16 11.17 -4.76
N ALA A 154 0.39 10.42 -3.80
CA ALA A 154 1.78 10.58 -3.37
C ALA A 154 2.69 9.61 -4.13
N LYS A 155 3.67 10.15 -4.86
CA LYS A 155 4.64 9.39 -5.69
C LYS A 155 5.94 9.03 -4.96
N GLY A 156 5.94 9.09 -3.61
CA GLY A 156 7.10 8.79 -2.77
C GLY A 156 7.82 10.03 -2.21
N PRO A 157 9.02 9.92 -1.64
CA PRO A 157 9.68 10.94 -0.81
C PRO A 157 9.95 12.28 -1.51
N ALA A 158 9.97 12.33 -2.83
CA ALA A 158 10.20 13.57 -3.57
C ALA A 158 9.16 14.67 -3.28
N LEU A 159 7.92 14.28 -2.94
CA LEU A 159 6.86 15.22 -2.57
C LEU A 159 6.92 15.65 -1.10
N LEU A 160 7.40 14.78 -0.21
CA LEU A 160 7.58 15.13 1.22
C LEU A 160 8.69 16.16 1.41
N ASN A 161 9.73 16.15 0.56
CA ASN A 161 10.82 17.11 0.59
C ASN A 161 10.43 18.48 -0.04
N SER A 162 9.45 18.55 -0.93
CA SER A 162 8.97 19.80 -1.50
C SER A 162 8.12 20.60 -0.52
N ALA A 163 7.30 19.93 0.28
CA ALA A 163 6.48 20.58 1.33
C ALA A 163 7.33 21.11 2.50
N ALA A 164 8.48 20.47 2.79
CA ALA A 164 9.40 20.92 3.83
C ALA A 164 10.25 22.15 3.41
N LYS A 165 10.44 22.39 2.08
CA LYS A 165 11.23 23.53 1.59
C LYS A 165 10.47 24.86 1.49
N THR A 166 9.13 24.83 1.52
CA THR A 166 8.32 26.05 1.45
C THR A 166 8.11 26.72 2.80
N GLY A 167 8.58 26.12 3.91
CA GLY A 167 8.44 26.65 5.27
C GLY A 167 9.69 27.35 5.85
N SER A 168 10.81 27.47 5.13
CA SER A 168 12.08 27.95 5.71
C SER A 168 12.69 29.19 5.02
N GLU A 169 11.95 29.90 4.16
CA GLU A 169 12.45 31.15 3.54
C GLU A 169 11.59 32.39 3.87
N GLU A 170 11.17 32.56 5.12
CA GLU A 170 10.76 33.89 5.61
C GLU A 170 11.35 34.13 6.99
N GLY A 171 12.46 34.85 7.02
CA GLY A 171 12.97 35.41 8.27
C GLY A 171 14.48 35.58 8.33
N THR A 172 15.05 36.52 7.57
CA THR A 172 16.09 37.45 8.11
C THR A 172 16.43 38.48 7.03
N ARG A 173 15.92 39.68 7.23
CA ARG A 173 16.60 40.92 6.94
C ARG A 173 16.43 41.83 8.12
#